data_7ebfcd59c7fe0465cec5078c453cc58b
#
_entry.id   7ebfcd59c7fe0465cec5078c453cc58b
#
_cell.length_a   1.000
_cell.length_b   1.000
_cell.length_c   1.000
_cell.angle_alpha   90.00
_cell.angle_beta   90.00
_cell.angle_gamma   90.00
#
_symmetry.space_group_name_H-M   'P 1'
#
loop_
_entity.id
_entity.type
_entity.pdbx_description
1 polymer ?
#
loop_
_entity_poly.entity_id
_entity_poly.type
_entity_poly.pdbx_seq_one_letter_code
_entity_poly.pdbx_strand_id
1 'polypeptide(L)'
;MSIGLVAFAQNGTSSPYSRFGYGILGDNAIGAQRAMGGVGYALHNNRQINVMNPASYASMDSLTFLFDIGLTYQNTITKEGSLKENSQSGSLDYIVMQFPLGRYMAGSVGLLPYSNVGYSFINSIDNGSMATSHKPMWE
;
A
#
# COMPACT_ATOMS: atom_id res chain seq x y z
N MET A 1 16.55 13.94 24.90
CA MET A 1 15.82 12.65 24.86
C MET A 1 15.44 12.41 23.41
N SER A 2 16.28 11.66 22.66
CA SER A 2 16.01 11.37 21.24
C SER A 2 15.16 10.12 21.15
N ILE A 3 13.94 10.28 20.66
CA ILE A 3 13.05 9.16 20.34
C ILE A 3 13.56 8.60 19.01
N GLY A 4 14.29 7.48 19.05
CA GLY A 4 14.64 6.73 17.85
C GLY A 4 13.38 6.15 17.23
N LEU A 5 12.96 6.68 16.10
CA LEU A 5 11.97 6.05 15.25
C LEU A 5 12.59 4.79 14.66
N VAL A 6 12.21 3.64 15.20
CA VAL A 6 12.54 2.34 14.59
C VAL A 6 11.61 2.18 13.38
N ALA A 7 12.14 2.46 12.20
CA ALA A 7 11.45 2.19 10.97
C ALA A 7 11.50 0.67 10.71
N PHE A 8 10.40 -0.02 10.93
CA PHE A 8 10.25 -1.38 10.44
C PHE A 8 9.94 -1.31 8.94
N ALA A 9 10.88 -1.74 8.12
CA ALA A 9 10.62 -1.98 6.71
C ALA A 9 9.69 -3.20 6.62
N GLN A 10 8.39 -2.93 6.45
CA GLN A 10 7.39 -3.98 6.30
C GLN A 10 7.37 -4.41 4.83
N ASN A 11 7.55 -5.71 4.59
CA ASN A 11 7.31 -6.29 3.28
C ASN A 11 5.82 -6.19 2.96
N GLY A 12 5.45 -5.31 2.04
CA GLY A 12 4.06 -5.11 1.61
C GLY A 12 3.50 -6.24 0.74
N THR A 13 4.33 -7.23 0.36
CA THR A 13 3.92 -8.38 -0.44
C THR A 13 4.80 -9.58 -0.16
N SER A 14 4.21 -10.78 -0.20
CA SER A 14 4.90 -12.08 -0.09
C SER A 14 5.20 -12.71 -1.46
N SER A 15 4.88 -12.04 -2.55
CA SER A 15 5.07 -12.59 -3.90
C SER A 15 6.53 -12.54 -4.34
N PRO A 16 7.17 -13.66 -4.69
CA PRO A 16 8.54 -13.69 -5.19
C PRO A 16 8.72 -13.00 -6.55
N TYR A 17 7.63 -12.80 -7.28
CA TYR A 17 7.64 -12.09 -8.56
C TYR A 17 7.84 -10.58 -8.41
N SER A 18 7.61 -10.02 -7.22
CA SER A 18 7.80 -8.59 -6.93
C SER A 18 9.25 -8.12 -7.08
N ARG A 19 10.22 -9.04 -7.13
CA ARG A 19 11.63 -8.71 -7.33
C ARG A 19 11.99 -8.29 -8.76
N PHE A 20 11.09 -8.55 -9.72
CA PHE A 20 11.33 -8.24 -11.12
C PHE A 20 10.67 -6.90 -11.52
N GLY A 21 11.40 -6.11 -12.31
CA GLY A 21 10.92 -4.84 -12.82
C GLY A 21 10.64 -3.82 -11.70
N TYR A 22 9.46 -3.22 -11.72
CA TYR A 22 9.02 -2.21 -10.74
C TYR A 22 8.29 -2.81 -9.53
N GLY A 23 8.33 -4.12 -9.34
CA GLY A 23 7.55 -4.79 -8.31
C GLY A 23 6.07 -4.96 -8.69
N ILE A 24 5.23 -5.15 -7.69
CA ILE A 24 3.77 -5.18 -7.88
C ILE A 24 3.27 -3.75 -7.78
N LEU A 25 2.69 -3.24 -8.87
CA LEU A 25 2.13 -1.88 -8.92
C LEU A 25 1.01 -1.73 -7.90
N GLY A 26 1.00 -0.61 -7.20
CA GLY A 26 -0.07 -0.25 -6.29
C GLY A 26 -1.35 0.10 -7.05
N ASP A 27 -2.50 -0.15 -6.41
CA ASP A 27 -3.79 0.32 -6.91
C ASP A 27 -3.98 1.79 -6.53
N ASN A 28 -4.26 2.65 -7.50
CA ASN A 28 -4.52 4.07 -7.28
C ASN A 28 -5.93 4.33 -6.73
N ALA A 29 -6.80 3.32 -6.70
CA ALA A 29 -8.12 3.45 -6.11
C ALA A 29 -8.03 3.47 -4.59
N ILE A 30 -8.74 4.39 -3.96
CA ILE A 30 -8.80 4.54 -2.50
C ILE A 30 -10.23 4.35 -2.00
N GLY A 31 -10.37 3.99 -0.72
CA GLY A 31 -11.64 3.89 -0.04
C GLY A 31 -12.70 3.10 -0.81
N ALA A 32 -13.84 3.75 -1.04
CA ALA A 32 -14.98 3.14 -1.72
C ALA A 32 -14.71 2.74 -3.17
N GLN A 33 -13.79 3.43 -3.86
CA GLN A 33 -13.43 3.09 -5.24
C GLN A 33 -12.78 1.70 -5.32
N ARG A 34 -11.93 1.37 -4.36
CA ARG A 34 -11.32 0.04 -4.24
C ARG A 34 -12.38 -1.04 -4.01
N ALA A 35 -13.38 -0.76 -3.15
CA ALA A 35 -14.51 -1.67 -2.93
C ALA A 35 -15.37 -1.90 -4.17
N MET A 36 -15.40 -0.95 -5.10
CA MET A 36 -16.11 -1.03 -6.38
C MET A 36 -15.24 -1.58 -7.52
N GLY A 37 -14.11 -2.24 -7.21
CA GLY A 37 -13.23 -2.80 -8.22
C GLY A 37 -12.32 -1.79 -8.93
N GLY A 38 -11.98 -0.67 -8.29
CA GLY A 38 -11.07 0.33 -8.84
C GLY A 38 -11.73 1.37 -9.77
N VAL A 39 -13.07 1.44 -9.78
CA VAL A 39 -13.78 2.44 -10.57
C VAL A 39 -13.67 3.81 -9.91
N GLY A 40 -13.10 4.79 -10.62
CA GLY A 40 -12.88 6.12 -10.04
C GLY A 40 -12.94 7.26 -11.05
N TYR A 41 -12.54 7.05 -12.31
CA TYR A 41 -12.36 8.14 -13.28
C TYR A 41 -13.64 8.94 -13.59
N ALA A 42 -14.81 8.30 -13.56
CA ALA A 42 -16.09 8.95 -13.84
C ALA A 42 -16.90 9.24 -12.57
N LEU A 43 -16.41 8.89 -11.40
CA LEU A 43 -17.14 9.12 -10.16
C LEU A 43 -17.04 10.56 -9.71
N HIS A 44 -18.20 11.13 -9.39
CA HIS A 44 -18.36 12.46 -8.82
C HIS A 44 -19.06 12.32 -7.47
N ASN A 45 -18.38 12.65 -6.38
CA ASN A 45 -18.96 12.58 -5.04
C ASN A 45 -18.38 13.72 -4.18
N ASN A 46 -19.25 14.41 -3.44
CA ASN A 46 -18.86 15.50 -2.57
C ASN A 46 -18.38 15.06 -1.17
N ARG A 47 -18.50 13.77 -0.86
CA ARG A 47 -18.17 13.18 0.47
C ARG A 47 -17.02 12.18 0.45
N GLN A 48 -16.41 11.98 -0.70
CA GLN A 48 -15.30 11.02 -0.88
C GLN A 48 -14.19 11.66 -1.68
N ILE A 49 -12.96 11.42 -1.24
CA ILE A 49 -11.79 11.83 -1.99
C ILE A 49 -11.66 10.90 -3.20
N ASN A 50 -11.42 11.47 -4.37
CA ASN A 50 -11.19 10.72 -5.60
C ASN A 50 -9.90 11.19 -6.27
N VAL A 51 -8.80 10.52 -5.96
CA VAL A 51 -7.48 10.85 -6.53
C VAL A 51 -7.37 10.53 -8.02
N MET A 52 -8.23 9.65 -8.54
CA MET A 52 -8.27 9.26 -9.96
C MET A 52 -8.99 10.30 -10.82
N ASN A 53 -9.84 11.13 -10.22
CA ASN A 53 -10.57 12.20 -10.92
C ASN A 53 -10.49 13.52 -10.15
N PRO A 54 -9.42 14.30 -10.34
CA PRO A 54 -9.28 15.60 -9.68
C PRO A 54 -10.40 16.60 -9.98
N ALA A 55 -11.11 16.45 -11.11
CA ALA A 55 -12.25 17.29 -11.43
C ALA A 55 -13.42 17.13 -10.43
N SER A 56 -13.49 15.99 -9.75
CA SER A 56 -14.51 15.76 -8.70
C SER A 56 -14.30 16.64 -7.46
N TYR A 57 -13.11 17.20 -7.26
CA TYR A 57 -12.81 18.05 -6.11
C TYR A 57 -13.66 19.34 -6.09
N ALA A 58 -14.02 19.84 -7.27
CA ALA A 58 -14.90 21.02 -7.38
C ALA A 58 -16.31 20.78 -6.86
N SER A 59 -16.74 19.52 -6.69
CA SER A 59 -18.05 19.18 -6.12
C SER A 59 -18.09 19.21 -4.60
N MET A 60 -16.95 19.45 -3.96
CA MET A 60 -16.83 19.48 -2.51
C MET A 60 -17.55 20.70 -1.92
N ASP A 61 -18.22 20.51 -0.79
CA ASP A 61 -18.83 21.60 -0.04
C ASP A 61 -17.75 22.54 0.53
N SER A 62 -17.97 23.86 0.42
CA SER A 62 -16.97 24.90 0.75
C SER A 62 -16.49 24.91 2.21
N LEU A 63 -17.17 24.23 3.12
CA LEU A 63 -16.84 24.18 4.54
C LEU A 63 -16.46 22.78 5.02
N THR A 64 -16.13 21.88 4.09
CA THR A 64 -15.85 20.48 4.40
C THR A 64 -14.37 20.18 4.23
N PHE A 65 -13.77 19.58 5.25
CA PHE A 65 -12.45 18.97 5.17
C PHE A 65 -12.61 17.45 5.16
N LEU A 66 -11.98 16.78 4.20
CA LEU A 66 -12.00 15.33 4.09
C LEU A 66 -10.60 14.78 4.39
N PHE A 67 -10.59 13.73 5.19
CA PHE A 67 -9.39 12.97 5.50
C PHE A 67 -9.69 11.47 5.32
N ASP A 68 -8.82 10.78 4.61
CA ASP A 68 -8.94 9.34 4.37
C ASP A 68 -7.60 8.66 4.57
N ILE A 69 -7.62 7.53 5.28
CA ILE A 69 -6.46 6.70 5.57
C ILE A 69 -6.81 5.25 5.27
N GLY A 70 -5.97 4.59 4.51
CA GLY A 70 -6.12 3.17 4.16
C GLY A 70 -5.07 2.31 4.86
N LEU A 71 -5.55 1.25 5.48
CA LEU A 71 -4.73 0.20 6.07
C LEU A 71 -5.10 -1.13 5.43
N THR A 72 -4.11 -1.89 4.99
CA THR A 72 -4.32 -3.25 4.48
C THR A 72 -3.66 -4.26 5.41
N TYR A 73 -4.41 -5.27 5.73
CA TYR A 73 -3.92 -6.48 6.40
C TYR A 73 -4.13 -7.68 5.48
N GLN A 74 -3.04 -8.39 5.20
CA GLN A 74 -3.05 -9.55 4.34
C GLN A 74 -2.54 -10.78 5.11
N ASN A 75 -3.29 -11.85 5.02
CA ASN A 75 -2.88 -13.17 5.51
C ASN A 75 -2.81 -14.12 4.31
N THR A 76 -1.61 -14.58 3.97
CA THR A 76 -1.37 -15.46 2.84
C THR A 76 -0.95 -16.83 3.33
N ILE A 77 -1.69 -17.85 2.91
CA ILE A 77 -1.37 -19.25 3.17
C ILE A 77 -0.85 -19.86 1.88
N THR A 78 0.45 -20.11 1.84
CA THR A 78 1.10 -20.80 0.71
C THR A 78 1.21 -22.28 1.05
N LYS A 79 0.79 -23.14 0.10
CA LYS A 79 0.92 -24.58 0.21
C LYS A 79 1.72 -25.11 -0.95
N GLU A 80 2.77 -25.87 -0.65
CA GLU A 80 3.60 -26.55 -1.63
C GLU A 80 3.77 -28.02 -1.17
N GLY A 81 3.05 -28.93 -1.81
CA GLY A 81 2.99 -30.33 -1.38
C GLY A 81 2.46 -30.48 0.03
N SER A 82 3.27 -31.01 0.93
CA SER A 82 2.95 -31.18 2.37
C SER A 82 3.36 -29.98 3.23
N LEU A 83 4.12 -29.02 2.68
CA LEU A 83 4.55 -27.82 3.37
C LEU A 83 3.43 -26.75 3.32
N LYS A 84 3.17 -26.15 4.46
CA LYS A 84 2.22 -25.06 4.62
C LYS A 84 2.91 -23.89 5.32
N GLU A 85 3.00 -22.77 4.65
CA GLU A 85 3.54 -21.53 5.18
C GLU A 85 2.42 -20.50 5.33
N ASN A 86 2.38 -19.84 6.48
CA ASN A 86 1.45 -18.76 6.76
C ASN A 86 2.25 -17.47 6.90
N SER A 87 2.01 -16.54 6.02
CA SER A 87 2.63 -15.22 6.01
C SER A 87 1.58 -14.14 6.29
N GLN A 88 1.87 -13.29 7.27
CA GLN A 88 1.01 -12.16 7.63
C GLN A 88 1.77 -10.87 7.31
N SER A 89 1.10 -9.96 6.62
CA SER A 89 1.64 -8.62 6.36
C SER A 89 0.58 -7.56 6.60
N GLY A 90 1.01 -6.45 7.17
CA GLY A 90 0.18 -5.27 7.35
C GLY A 90 0.89 -4.07 6.76
N SER A 91 0.20 -3.24 6.02
CA SER A 91 0.76 -2.03 5.42
C SER A 91 -0.19 -0.85 5.54
N LEU A 92 0.40 0.34 5.63
CA LEU A 92 -0.29 1.58 5.40
C LEU A 92 -0.39 1.79 3.90
N ASP A 93 -1.61 1.79 3.36
CA ASP A 93 -1.82 1.88 1.92
C ASP A 93 -1.79 3.33 1.43
N TYR A 94 -2.48 4.22 2.11
CA TYR A 94 -2.51 5.61 1.72
C TYR A 94 -2.93 6.52 2.88
N ILE A 95 -2.54 7.77 2.77
CA ILE A 95 -3.04 8.88 3.59
C ILE A 95 -3.34 10.00 2.62
N VAL A 96 -4.58 10.46 2.58
CA VAL A 96 -5.01 11.54 1.69
C VAL A 96 -5.89 12.52 2.45
N MET A 97 -5.71 13.80 2.20
CA MET A 97 -6.56 14.87 2.72
C MET A 97 -7.00 15.77 1.58
N GLN A 98 -8.21 16.27 1.67
CA GLN A 98 -8.80 17.19 0.71
C GLN A 98 -9.42 18.39 1.44
N PHE A 99 -9.20 19.57 0.91
CA PHE A 99 -9.65 20.84 1.50
C PHE A 99 -10.13 21.80 0.41
N PRO A 100 -11.13 22.62 0.72
CA PRO A 100 -11.61 23.64 -0.19
C PRO A 100 -10.61 24.80 -0.25
N LEU A 101 -10.24 25.23 -1.45
CA LEU A 101 -9.40 26.41 -1.70
C LEU A 101 -10.24 27.65 -1.99
N GLY A 102 -11.51 27.47 -2.31
CA GLY A 102 -12.43 28.53 -2.64
C GLY A 102 -13.79 28.00 -3.05
N ARG A 103 -14.63 28.87 -3.60
CA ARG A 103 -16.01 28.53 -3.95
C ARG A 103 -16.13 27.47 -5.07
N TYR A 104 -15.12 27.42 -5.96
CA TYR A 104 -15.15 26.54 -7.15
C TYR A 104 -13.90 25.66 -7.26
N MET A 105 -13.03 25.72 -6.26
CA MET A 105 -11.75 25.00 -6.28
C MET A 105 -11.54 24.26 -4.97
N ALA A 106 -11.08 23.04 -5.06
CA ALA A 106 -10.56 22.27 -3.92
C ALA A 106 -9.21 21.63 -4.31
N GLY A 107 -8.39 21.38 -3.32
CA GLY A 107 -7.10 20.71 -3.48
C GLY A 107 -7.05 19.43 -2.63
N SER A 108 -6.22 18.51 -3.04
CA SER A 108 -5.89 17.33 -2.24
C SER A 108 -4.39 17.16 -2.14
N VAL A 109 -3.95 16.67 -0.99
CA VAL A 109 -2.57 16.27 -0.73
C VAL A 109 -2.60 14.89 -0.10
N GLY A 110 -1.71 14.01 -0.56
CA GLY A 110 -1.67 12.66 -0.03
C GLY A 110 -0.40 11.91 -0.38
N LEU A 111 -0.22 10.79 0.29
CA LEU A 111 0.81 9.81 0.04
C LEU A 111 0.14 8.51 -0.38
N LEU A 112 0.49 8.03 -1.57
CA LEU A 112 0.06 6.76 -2.11
C LEU A 112 1.29 5.94 -2.50
N PRO A 113 1.34 4.64 -2.19
CA PRO A 113 2.43 3.78 -2.64
C PRO A 113 2.32 3.56 -4.15
N TYR A 114 3.43 3.69 -4.84
CA TYR A 114 3.50 3.41 -6.28
C TYR A 114 3.61 1.92 -6.57
N SER A 115 4.44 1.23 -5.80
CA SER A 115 4.66 -0.20 -5.94
C SER A 115 5.11 -0.84 -4.63
N ASN A 116 4.90 -2.14 -4.53
CA ASN A 116 5.33 -2.94 -3.41
C ASN A 116 6.34 -3.99 -3.86
N VAL A 117 7.47 -4.06 -3.14
CA VAL A 117 8.50 -5.06 -3.34
C VAL A 117 8.71 -5.78 -2.01
N GLY A 118 8.67 -7.10 -2.03
CA GLY A 118 8.95 -7.90 -0.85
C GLY A 118 9.24 -9.33 -1.26
N TYR A 119 10.42 -9.82 -0.90
CA TYR A 119 10.80 -11.21 -1.08
C TYR A 119 11.77 -11.63 0.01
N SER A 120 11.70 -12.87 0.40
CA SER A 120 12.68 -13.52 1.26
C SER A 120 13.10 -14.85 0.63
N PHE A 121 14.39 -15.11 0.57
CA PHE A 121 14.93 -16.40 0.15
C PHE A 121 15.67 -17.03 1.32
N ILE A 122 15.34 -18.26 1.59
CA ILE A 122 16.10 -19.13 2.49
C ILE A 122 16.82 -20.12 1.62
N ASN A 123 18.12 -19.96 1.42
CA ASN A 123 18.96 -20.96 0.81
C ASN A 123 19.48 -21.90 1.91
N SER A 124 18.93 -23.10 2.00
CA SER A 124 19.54 -24.18 2.75
C SER A 124 20.65 -24.80 1.88
N ILE A 125 21.89 -24.43 2.14
CA ILE A 125 23.03 -25.15 1.57
C ILE A 125 23.26 -26.38 2.46
N ASP A 126 22.90 -27.52 1.94
CA ASP A 126 23.06 -28.82 2.61
C ASP A 126 24.54 -29.25 2.61
N ASN A 127 25.36 -28.58 3.43
CA ASN A 127 26.76 -28.91 3.69
C ASN A 127 26.93 -29.51 5.09
N GLY A 128 25.96 -30.31 5.56
CA GLY A 128 26.10 -31.03 6.83
C GLY A 128 26.20 -30.18 8.08
N SER A 129 26.03 -28.86 7.97
CA SER A 129 25.87 -27.95 9.10
C SER A 129 24.81 -26.88 8.76
N MET A 130 23.76 -26.83 9.54
CA MET A 130 22.73 -25.80 9.44
C MET A 130 23.32 -24.41 9.74
N ALA A 131 23.67 -23.67 8.71
CA ALA A 131 23.96 -22.25 8.83
C ALA A 131 22.75 -21.47 8.31
N THR A 132 21.90 -21.01 9.20
CA THR A 132 20.83 -20.07 8.88
C THR A 132 21.45 -18.71 8.62
N SER A 133 21.75 -18.43 7.34
CA SER A 133 22.26 -17.10 6.95
C SER A 133 21.11 -16.21 6.53
N HIS A 134 20.62 -15.44 7.46
CA HIS A 134 19.78 -14.27 7.19
C HIS A 134 20.69 -13.14 6.70
N LYS A 135 20.93 -13.05 5.41
CA LYS A 135 21.64 -11.91 4.84
C LYS A 135 20.68 -11.10 3.96
N PRO A 136 20.29 -9.90 4.36
CA PRO A 136 19.57 -9.01 3.45
C PRO A 136 20.51 -8.62 2.31
N MET A 137 20.04 -8.69 1.07
CA MET A 137 20.83 -8.56 -0.16
C MET A 137 20.84 -7.09 -0.64
N TRP A 138 21.12 -6.13 0.27
CA TRP A 138 21.29 -4.71 -0.07
C TRP A 138 22.44 -4.09 0.74
N GLU A 139 23.60 -4.73 0.72
CA GLU A 139 24.90 -4.11 0.91
C GLU A 139 25.70 -4.14 -0.39
#